data_4659d115bdf9a2ee0d379185f4d0885f
#
_entry.id   4659d115bdf9a2ee0d379185f4d0885f
#
_cell.length_a   1.000
_cell.length_b   1.000
_cell.length_c   1.000
_cell.angle_alpha   90.00
_cell.angle_beta   90.00
_cell.angle_gamma   90.00
#
_symmetry.space_group_name_H-M   'P 1'
#
loop_
_entity.id
_entity.type
_entity.pdbx_description
1 polymer ?
#
loop_
_entity_poly.entity_id
_entity_poly.type
_entity_poly.pdbx_seq_one_letter_code
_entity_poly.pdbx_strand_id
1 'polypeptide(L)'
;AARRVNPLALRRPHFAPKAKACICFYLEGAPSQIDLWDPKPKLNELDGQPLPESMTKTVRFAFIQKETARLMGCPRTFAKHGECGMELSDFLPQLATCVDDIAWIRSMHTDQFNHHPGQLMMNTGSALFGRPSMGSWINYGLGSESQNLPGYVVLTSGRGTSGGSSSFQSGFLPSSYAGVLFRSKGEPVLNLSNPAGLTDDIQAKTIAAIGDLNRERFDTIGDPEIQSRIAAYELAFRMQAAAPELIDVSGETQATLDAYGVGRQQIKKGGRGGGSGGDVNVFNSFATNCLLARR
;
A
#
# COMPACT_ATOMS: atom_id res chain seq x y z
N ALA A 1 16.20 -18.98 -32.15
CA ALA A 1 15.00 -18.29 -31.66
C ALA A 1 15.19 -18.05 -30.16
N ALA A 2 15.35 -16.80 -29.74
CA ALA A 2 15.46 -16.43 -28.36
C ALA A 2 14.15 -16.86 -27.66
N ARG A 3 14.28 -17.65 -26.57
CA ARG A 3 13.15 -18.16 -25.80
C ARG A 3 12.37 -16.97 -25.27
N ARG A 4 11.08 -16.89 -25.56
CA ARG A 4 10.17 -15.90 -24.96
C ARG A 4 10.27 -16.03 -23.44
N VAL A 5 10.97 -15.13 -22.80
CA VAL A 5 11.06 -15.09 -21.33
C VAL A 5 9.97 -14.14 -20.85
N ASN A 6 8.87 -14.67 -20.34
CA ASN A 6 7.90 -13.86 -19.59
C ASN A 6 8.61 -13.34 -18.31
N PRO A 7 8.84 -12.02 -18.16
CA PRO A 7 9.54 -11.48 -17.01
C PRO A 7 8.80 -11.75 -15.69
N LEU A 8 7.47 -11.92 -15.75
CA LEU A 8 6.60 -12.20 -14.61
C LEU A 8 6.31 -13.70 -14.41
N ALA A 9 6.96 -14.60 -15.17
CA ALA A 9 6.78 -16.03 -14.96
C ALA A 9 7.18 -16.44 -13.53
N LEU A 10 6.41 -17.37 -12.97
CA LEU A 10 6.72 -17.96 -11.65
C LEU A 10 8.15 -18.48 -11.60
N ARG A 11 8.82 -18.17 -10.52
CA ARG A 11 10.18 -18.64 -10.19
C ARG A 11 10.12 -19.54 -8.96
N ARG A 12 10.94 -20.56 -8.99
CA ARG A 12 11.06 -21.46 -7.85
C ARG A 12 11.69 -20.72 -6.67
N PRO A 13 11.00 -20.65 -5.51
CA PRO A 13 11.57 -20.05 -4.32
C PRO A 13 12.75 -20.88 -3.78
N HIS A 14 13.66 -20.27 -3.04
CA HIS A 14 14.79 -20.95 -2.41
C HIS A 14 14.35 -21.87 -1.26
N PHE A 15 13.23 -21.56 -0.64
CA PHE A 15 12.65 -22.33 0.47
C PHE A 15 11.20 -22.67 0.15
N ALA A 16 10.66 -23.73 0.76
CA ALA A 16 9.25 -24.08 0.60
C ALA A 16 8.36 -22.93 1.13
N PRO A 17 7.52 -22.32 0.27
CA PRO A 17 6.69 -21.19 0.68
C PRO A 17 5.57 -21.66 1.61
N LYS A 18 5.29 -20.86 2.65
CA LYS A 18 4.11 -21.05 3.51
C LYS A 18 3.01 -20.05 3.14
N ALA A 19 3.38 -18.85 2.74
CA ALA A 19 2.45 -17.80 2.31
C ALA A 19 2.24 -17.87 0.79
N LYS A 20 1.01 -17.65 0.34
CA LYS A 20 0.63 -17.58 -1.09
C LYS A 20 0.54 -16.15 -1.59
N ALA A 21 0.18 -15.21 -0.70
CA ALA A 21 0.02 -13.79 -1.01
C ALA A 21 0.52 -12.94 0.15
N CYS A 22 0.83 -11.68 -0.14
CA CYS A 22 1.22 -10.68 0.85
C CYS A 22 0.34 -9.45 0.68
N ILE A 23 -0.35 -9.04 1.75
CA ILE A 23 -1.09 -7.78 1.81
C ILE A 23 -0.34 -6.86 2.76
N CYS A 24 0.10 -5.71 2.25
CA CYS A 24 0.77 -4.69 3.03
C CYS A 24 -0.16 -3.51 3.30
N PHE A 25 -0.50 -3.27 4.57
CA PHE A 25 -1.23 -2.08 4.99
C PHE A 25 -0.23 -0.99 5.35
N TYR A 26 -0.14 0.03 4.52
CA TYR A 26 0.68 1.20 4.78
C TYR A 26 -0.21 2.38 5.18
N LEU A 27 -0.11 2.79 6.44
CA LEU A 27 -0.93 3.87 7.00
C LEU A 27 -0.09 5.15 7.04
N GLU A 28 -0.27 6.02 6.05
CA GLU A 28 0.42 7.31 5.97
C GLU A 28 0.03 8.21 7.14
N GLY A 29 1.02 8.94 7.66
CA GLY A 29 0.86 9.79 8.83
C GLY A 29 1.00 9.05 10.14
N ALA A 30 1.12 7.74 10.09
CA ALA A 30 1.28 6.78 11.18
C ALA A 30 0.26 6.91 12.31
N PRO A 31 -0.41 5.83 12.70
CA PRO A 31 -1.16 5.83 13.95
C PRO A 31 -0.21 6.07 15.13
N SER A 32 -0.65 6.83 16.13
CA SER A 32 0.14 7.11 17.32
C SER A 32 0.38 5.82 18.12
N GLN A 33 1.58 5.27 18.07
CA GLN A 33 1.88 4.03 18.78
C GLN A 33 1.68 4.16 20.29
N ILE A 34 1.98 5.33 20.88
CA ILE A 34 1.83 5.59 22.30
C ILE A 34 0.38 5.65 22.77
N ASP A 35 -0.56 5.88 21.85
CA ASP A 35 -1.99 5.88 22.12
C ASP A 35 -2.65 4.53 21.79
N LEU A 36 -1.96 3.62 21.15
CA LEU A 36 -2.56 2.39 20.61
C LEU A 36 -1.96 1.09 21.19
N TRP A 37 -0.64 0.93 21.23
CA TRP A 37 0.00 -0.34 21.62
C TRP A 37 1.34 -0.20 22.34
N ASP A 38 1.78 1.01 22.66
CA ASP A 38 3.02 1.25 23.37
C ASP A 38 2.83 2.30 24.48
N PRO A 39 2.09 1.95 25.56
CA PRO A 39 1.77 2.90 26.62
C PRO A 39 3.01 3.47 27.29
N LYS A 40 2.98 4.76 27.60
CA LYS A 40 4.04 5.50 28.30
C LYS A 40 3.48 6.12 29.58
N PRO A 41 3.40 5.36 30.70
CA PRO A 41 2.83 5.88 31.96
C PRO A 41 3.52 7.17 32.41
N LYS A 42 4.85 7.26 32.22
CA LYS A 42 5.60 8.48 32.57
C LYS A 42 5.17 9.72 31.80
N LEU A 43 4.71 9.54 30.57
CA LEU A 43 4.16 10.65 29.77
C LEU A 43 2.86 11.20 30.38
N ASN A 44 2.02 10.34 30.95
CA ASN A 44 0.79 10.73 31.64
C ASN A 44 1.09 11.49 32.94
N GLU A 45 2.13 11.09 33.70
CA GLU A 45 2.57 11.79 34.90
C GLU A 45 3.08 13.20 34.58
N LEU A 46 3.66 13.38 33.40
CA LEU A 46 4.27 14.63 32.94
C LEU A 46 3.33 15.45 32.05
N ASP A 47 2.06 15.09 31.95
CA ASP A 47 1.09 15.79 31.11
C ASP A 47 1.04 17.30 31.42
N GLY A 48 1.05 18.14 30.35
CA GLY A 48 1.05 19.59 30.47
C GLY A 48 2.38 20.23 30.87
N GLN A 49 3.41 19.45 31.25
CA GLN A 49 4.71 19.98 31.64
C GLN A 49 5.56 20.38 30.41
N PRO A 50 6.54 21.29 30.58
CA PRO A 50 7.49 21.62 29.53
C PRO A 50 8.31 20.39 29.08
N LEU A 51 8.84 20.44 27.87
CA LEU A 51 9.78 19.42 27.41
C LEU A 51 11.00 19.32 28.32
N PRO A 52 11.40 18.11 28.75
CA PRO A 52 12.63 17.93 29.51
C PRO A 52 13.88 18.36 28.71
N GLU A 53 14.89 18.89 29.40
CA GLU A 53 16.12 19.33 28.77
C GLU A 53 16.85 18.20 28.02
N SER A 54 16.73 16.96 28.51
CA SER A 54 17.25 15.77 27.84
C SER A 54 16.69 15.55 26.43
N MET A 55 15.44 15.92 26.20
CA MET A 55 14.82 15.83 24.87
C MET A 55 15.19 17.03 24.00
N THR A 56 15.24 18.24 24.56
CA THR A 56 15.50 19.46 23.78
C THR A 56 16.93 19.55 23.27
N LYS A 57 17.91 18.89 23.94
CA LYS A 57 19.30 18.86 23.52
C LYS A 57 19.60 17.86 22.38
N THR A 58 18.91 16.76 22.34
CA THR A 58 19.27 15.61 21.48
C THR A 58 18.29 15.36 20.34
N VAL A 59 17.05 15.79 20.46
CA VAL A 59 16.01 15.53 19.47
C VAL A 59 15.91 16.69 18.48
N ARG A 60 15.85 16.36 17.18
CA ARG A 60 15.54 17.32 16.12
C ARG A 60 14.03 17.50 16.01
N PHE A 61 13.57 18.73 16.20
CA PHE A 61 12.18 19.10 16.02
C PHE A 61 11.98 19.72 14.62
N ALA A 62 10.94 19.27 13.91
CA ALA A 62 10.63 19.78 12.58
C ALA A 62 9.91 21.12 12.62
N PHE A 63 8.73 21.16 13.25
CA PHE A 63 7.83 22.34 13.26
C PHE A 63 7.40 22.74 14.68
N ILE A 64 7.86 22.04 15.71
CA ILE A 64 7.51 22.29 17.09
C ILE A 64 8.46 23.35 17.66
N GLN A 65 7.88 24.40 18.25
CA GLN A 65 8.64 25.40 19.01
C GLN A 65 8.95 24.83 20.40
N LYS A 66 10.22 24.51 20.64
CA LYS A 66 10.71 23.83 21.85
C LYS A 66 10.34 24.57 23.14
N GLU A 67 10.35 25.90 23.09
CA GLU A 67 10.15 26.78 24.24
C GLU A 67 8.70 26.76 24.75
N THR A 68 7.75 26.54 23.85
CA THR A 68 6.31 26.57 24.18
C THR A 68 5.65 25.19 24.17
N ALA A 69 6.35 24.18 23.64
CA ALA A 69 5.83 22.83 23.58
C ALA A 69 5.61 22.22 24.98
N ARG A 70 4.53 21.49 25.11
CA ARG A 70 4.13 20.76 26.33
C ARG A 70 4.03 19.27 26.01
N LEU A 71 4.35 18.46 27.00
CA LEU A 71 4.08 17.04 26.95
C LEU A 71 2.56 16.79 26.97
N MET A 72 2.10 15.80 26.22
CA MET A 72 0.71 15.39 26.20
C MET A 72 0.61 13.92 26.56
N GLY A 73 -0.07 13.64 27.66
CA GLY A 73 -0.38 12.28 28.09
C GLY A 73 -1.38 11.60 27.17
N CYS A 74 -1.43 10.28 27.25
CA CYS A 74 -2.39 9.47 26.50
C CYS A 74 -3.72 9.40 27.25
N PRO A 75 -4.85 9.82 26.66
CA PRO A 75 -6.16 9.76 27.30
C PRO A 75 -6.81 8.37 27.26
N ARG A 76 -6.11 7.38 26.73
CA ARG A 76 -6.63 6.02 26.54
C ARG A 76 -6.29 5.11 27.70
N THR A 77 -7.14 4.11 27.91
CA THR A 77 -6.87 3.00 28.83
C THR A 77 -6.26 1.83 28.09
N PHE A 78 -5.33 1.14 28.74
CA PHE A 78 -4.65 -0.03 28.20
C PHE A 78 -4.95 -1.27 29.03
N ALA A 79 -5.08 -2.40 28.37
CA ALA A 79 -5.21 -3.71 28.99
C ALA A 79 -4.35 -4.73 28.25
N LYS A 80 -3.95 -5.79 28.96
CA LYS A 80 -3.30 -6.94 28.36
C LYS A 80 -4.31 -7.85 27.70
N HIS A 81 -3.99 -8.32 26.50
CA HIS A 81 -4.86 -9.18 25.70
C HIS A 81 -4.09 -10.42 25.23
N GLY A 82 -4.85 -11.51 25.01
CA GLY A 82 -4.30 -12.78 24.52
C GLY A 82 -3.37 -13.47 25.50
N GLU A 83 -2.84 -14.63 25.09
CA GLU A 83 -1.82 -15.38 25.83
C GLU A 83 -0.46 -14.69 25.78
N CYS A 84 -0.17 -13.96 24.68
CA CYS A 84 1.06 -13.17 24.52
C CYS A 84 1.11 -11.96 25.46
N GLY A 85 0.01 -11.55 26.08
CA GLY A 85 -0.07 -10.44 27.01
C GLY A 85 0.20 -9.07 26.38
N MET A 86 -0.10 -8.90 25.08
CA MET A 86 0.10 -7.65 24.37
C MET A 86 -0.79 -6.55 24.93
N GLU A 87 -0.19 -5.41 25.27
CA GLU A 87 -0.91 -4.23 25.74
C GLU A 87 -1.50 -3.45 24.57
N LEU A 88 -2.83 -3.34 24.53
CA LEU A 88 -3.55 -2.54 23.55
C LEU A 88 -4.49 -1.55 24.24
N SER A 89 -4.70 -0.42 23.58
CA SER A 89 -5.67 0.57 24.06
C SER A 89 -7.10 0.16 23.74
N ASP A 90 -8.03 0.72 24.50
CA ASP A 90 -9.48 0.60 24.32
C ASP A 90 -9.99 1.05 22.94
N PHE A 91 -9.12 1.67 22.15
CA PHE A 91 -9.43 2.11 20.78
C PHE A 91 -9.41 0.98 19.76
N LEU A 92 -8.76 -0.16 20.07
CA LEU A 92 -8.55 -1.28 19.15
C LEU A 92 -9.24 -2.59 19.60
N PRO A 93 -10.55 -2.58 19.90
CA PRO A 93 -11.22 -3.74 20.47
C PRO A 93 -11.22 -4.98 19.54
N GLN A 94 -11.27 -4.77 18.23
CA GLN A 94 -11.24 -5.87 17.26
C GLN A 94 -9.84 -6.45 17.11
N LEU A 95 -8.80 -5.61 17.11
CA LEU A 95 -7.42 -6.09 17.05
C LEU A 95 -7.05 -6.89 18.32
N ALA A 96 -7.62 -6.51 19.45
CA ALA A 96 -7.44 -7.21 20.73
C ALA A 96 -7.89 -8.68 20.70
N THR A 97 -8.82 -9.05 19.82
CA THR A 97 -9.30 -10.44 19.69
C THR A 97 -8.36 -11.36 18.90
N CYS A 98 -7.34 -10.83 18.23
CA CYS A 98 -6.42 -11.60 17.38
C CYS A 98 -4.94 -11.27 17.66
N VAL A 99 -4.61 -10.77 18.86
CA VAL A 99 -3.22 -10.36 19.20
C VAL A 99 -2.23 -11.51 19.16
N ASP A 100 -2.68 -12.72 19.45
CA ASP A 100 -1.83 -13.93 19.47
C ASP A 100 -1.48 -14.41 18.05
N ASP A 101 -2.23 -13.96 17.04
CA ASP A 101 -1.94 -14.25 15.63
C ASP A 101 -0.96 -13.25 15.01
N ILE A 102 -0.49 -12.25 15.79
CA ILE A 102 0.30 -11.13 15.28
C ILE A 102 1.73 -11.16 15.81
N ALA A 103 2.71 -11.06 14.92
CA ALA A 103 4.10 -10.82 15.29
C ALA A 103 4.32 -9.31 15.50
N TRP A 104 4.50 -8.89 16.75
CA TRP A 104 4.67 -7.49 17.14
C TRP A 104 6.13 -7.07 17.13
N ILE A 105 6.52 -6.12 16.26
CA ILE A 105 7.87 -5.55 16.22
C ILE A 105 7.82 -4.14 16.79
N ARG A 106 8.03 -4.00 18.09
CA ARG A 106 7.93 -2.71 18.82
C ARG A 106 9.19 -1.86 18.77
N SER A 107 10.30 -2.41 18.29
CA SER A 107 11.61 -1.74 18.23
C SER A 107 11.92 -1.06 16.90
N MET A 108 10.98 -1.05 15.96
CA MET A 108 11.15 -0.37 14.68
C MET A 108 11.30 1.15 14.89
N HIS A 109 12.30 1.74 14.27
CA HIS A 109 12.51 3.18 14.26
C HIS A 109 13.08 3.64 12.92
N THR A 110 13.03 4.93 12.67
CA THR A 110 13.62 5.57 11.49
C THR A 110 14.14 6.96 11.86
N ASP A 111 15.19 7.40 11.17
CA ASP A 111 15.72 8.77 11.28
C ASP A 111 14.91 9.77 10.43
N GLN A 112 13.93 9.27 9.66
CA GLN A 112 13.11 10.10 8.78
C GLN A 112 11.95 10.70 9.58
N PHE A 113 12.00 12.01 9.81
CA PHE A 113 10.96 12.74 10.55
C PHE A 113 9.84 13.33 9.66
N ASN A 114 9.98 13.26 8.34
CA ASN A 114 9.00 13.79 7.38
C ASN A 114 8.29 12.64 6.65
N HIS A 115 7.02 12.85 6.28
CA HIS A 115 6.17 11.84 5.66
C HIS A 115 6.78 11.23 4.40
N HIS A 116 7.17 12.04 3.43
CA HIS A 116 7.62 11.57 2.13
C HIS A 116 8.92 10.71 2.22
N PRO A 117 10.04 11.19 2.78
CA PRO A 117 11.22 10.35 2.92
C PRO A 117 10.99 9.15 3.85
N GLY A 118 10.11 9.26 4.85
CA GLY A 118 9.72 8.14 5.70
C GLY A 118 8.97 7.05 4.91
N GLN A 119 8.08 7.43 4.01
CA GLN A 119 7.38 6.50 3.12
C GLN A 119 8.35 5.79 2.17
N LEU A 120 9.26 6.53 1.55
CA LEU A 120 10.29 5.93 0.70
C LEU A 120 11.14 4.94 1.50
N MET A 121 11.59 5.31 2.68
CA MET A 121 12.39 4.43 3.55
C MET A 121 11.65 3.13 3.85
N MET A 122 10.37 3.18 4.22
CA MET A 122 9.58 2.00 4.53
C MET A 122 9.33 1.11 3.30
N ASN A 123 9.04 1.71 2.15
CA ASN A 123 8.67 0.96 0.96
C ASN A 123 9.86 0.50 0.12
N THR A 124 11.00 1.19 0.17
CA THR A 124 12.16 0.95 -0.72
C THR A 124 13.47 0.73 0.01
N GLY A 125 13.51 0.91 1.33
CA GLY A 125 14.75 0.87 2.13
C GLY A 125 15.67 2.08 1.92
N SER A 126 15.17 3.18 1.31
CA SER A 126 15.93 4.40 1.08
C SER A 126 15.04 5.63 1.17
N ALA A 127 15.53 6.71 1.74
CA ALA A 127 14.85 8.01 1.73
C ALA A 127 14.96 8.73 0.38
N LEU A 128 15.75 8.21 -0.55
CA LEU A 128 15.97 8.75 -1.89
C LEU A 128 15.24 7.93 -2.94
N PHE A 129 14.85 8.61 -4.03
CA PHE A 129 14.21 7.98 -5.19
C PHE A 129 15.13 6.99 -5.92
N GLY A 130 14.51 6.13 -6.74
CA GLY A 130 15.21 5.29 -7.71
C GLY A 130 15.45 3.85 -7.24
N ARG A 131 15.07 3.49 -6.00
CA ARG A 131 15.13 2.10 -5.53
C ARG A 131 13.80 1.37 -5.74
N PRO A 132 13.85 0.05 -6.02
CA PRO A 132 12.64 -0.75 -6.14
C PRO A 132 11.90 -0.82 -4.81
N SER A 133 10.56 -0.80 -4.89
CA SER A 133 9.71 -1.05 -3.72
C SER A 133 9.74 -2.53 -3.29
N MET A 134 9.29 -2.79 -2.07
CA MET A 134 9.18 -4.16 -1.54
C MET A 134 8.36 -5.07 -2.47
N GLY A 135 7.21 -4.60 -2.97
CA GLY A 135 6.38 -5.37 -3.90
C GLY A 135 7.07 -5.63 -5.24
N SER A 136 7.87 -4.68 -5.73
CA SER A 136 8.69 -4.87 -6.94
C SER A 136 9.75 -5.95 -6.75
N TRP A 137 10.42 -5.99 -5.59
CA TRP A 137 11.37 -7.04 -5.25
C TRP A 137 10.73 -8.42 -5.14
N ILE A 138 9.55 -8.52 -4.50
CA ILE A 138 8.79 -9.77 -4.40
C ILE A 138 8.44 -10.27 -5.80
N ASN A 139 7.91 -9.40 -6.64
CA ASN A 139 7.52 -9.74 -8.01
C ASN A 139 8.72 -10.11 -8.87
N TYR A 140 9.86 -9.41 -8.73
CA TYR A 140 11.11 -9.75 -9.38
C TYR A 140 11.65 -11.11 -8.95
N GLY A 141 11.63 -11.42 -7.66
CA GLY A 141 12.19 -12.64 -7.10
C GLY A 141 11.35 -13.89 -7.35
N LEU A 142 10.01 -13.76 -7.27
CA LEU A 142 9.08 -14.90 -7.28
C LEU A 142 8.21 -14.98 -8.54
N GLY A 143 8.05 -13.88 -9.27
CA GLY A 143 7.08 -13.80 -10.35
C GLY A 143 5.65 -13.69 -9.86
N SER A 144 4.68 -14.03 -10.71
CA SER A 144 3.24 -14.00 -10.41
C SER A 144 2.56 -15.27 -10.88
N GLU A 145 1.63 -15.79 -10.07
CA GLU A 145 0.72 -16.88 -10.47
C GLU A 145 -0.36 -16.37 -11.42
N SER A 146 -0.72 -15.09 -11.34
CA SER A 146 -1.72 -14.49 -12.20
C SER A 146 -1.17 -14.22 -13.59
N GLN A 147 -1.96 -14.62 -14.61
CA GLN A 147 -1.67 -14.32 -16.02
C GLN A 147 -2.43 -13.08 -16.52
N ASN A 148 -3.54 -12.71 -15.86
CA ASN A 148 -4.48 -11.69 -16.31
C ASN A 148 -4.52 -10.45 -15.41
N LEU A 149 -3.88 -10.52 -14.24
CA LEU A 149 -3.77 -9.43 -13.29
C LEU A 149 -2.30 -9.18 -12.93
N PRO A 150 -1.92 -7.95 -12.55
CA PRO A 150 -0.57 -7.67 -12.11
C PRO A 150 -0.21 -8.47 -10.86
N GLY A 151 1.03 -8.92 -10.76
CA GLY A 151 1.53 -9.57 -9.54
C GLY A 151 1.71 -8.62 -8.36
N TYR A 152 1.71 -7.32 -8.62
CA TYR A 152 1.80 -6.28 -7.60
C TYR A 152 0.71 -5.22 -7.83
N VAL A 153 -0.34 -5.28 -7.03
CA VAL A 153 -1.46 -4.35 -7.05
C VAL A 153 -1.30 -3.33 -5.93
N VAL A 154 -1.60 -2.09 -6.21
CA VAL A 154 -1.59 -0.98 -5.26
C VAL A 154 -2.99 -0.39 -5.17
N LEU A 155 -3.50 -0.24 -3.95
CA LEU A 155 -4.79 0.37 -3.65
C LEU A 155 -4.54 1.60 -2.78
N THR A 156 -5.05 2.76 -3.19
CA THR A 156 -4.90 4.01 -2.43
C THR A 156 -6.24 4.55 -1.99
N SER A 157 -6.28 5.13 -0.79
CA SER A 157 -7.46 5.78 -0.25
C SER A 157 -7.23 7.29 -0.12
N GLY A 158 -8.30 8.07 -0.19
CA GLY A 158 -8.23 9.52 -0.06
C GLY A 158 -7.41 10.18 -1.17
N ARG A 159 -6.44 10.99 -0.78
CA ARG A 159 -5.55 11.71 -1.70
C ARG A 159 -4.37 10.86 -2.21
N GLY A 160 -4.29 9.61 -1.83
CA GLY A 160 -3.13 8.77 -2.08
C GLY A 160 -1.97 9.07 -1.13
N THR A 161 -0.78 8.67 -1.50
CA THR A 161 0.43 8.87 -0.69
C THR A 161 1.17 10.14 -1.07
N SER A 162 1.81 10.83 -0.12
CA SER A 162 2.64 12.00 -0.40
C SER A 162 3.88 11.66 -1.24
N GLY A 163 4.34 10.41 -1.18
CA GLY A 163 5.40 9.87 -2.04
C GLY A 163 4.95 9.55 -3.47
N GLY A 164 3.64 9.56 -3.72
CA GLY A 164 3.07 9.22 -5.01
C GLY A 164 3.52 7.85 -5.52
N SER A 165 3.69 7.73 -6.83
CA SER A 165 4.14 6.49 -7.47
C SER A 165 5.53 6.02 -7.04
N SER A 166 6.39 6.91 -6.52
CA SER A 166 7.73 6.56 -6.05
C SER A 166 7.72 5.49 -4.95
N SER A 167 6.62 5.39 -4.19
CA SER A 167 6.46 4.39 -3.12
C SER A 167 6.22 2.97 -3.64
N PHE A 168 5.87 2.80 -4.92
CA PHE A 168 5.56 1.49 -5.51
C PHE A 168 6.16 1.27 -6.91
N GLN A 169 7.12 2.09 -7.30
CA GLN A 169 7.86 1.94 -8.57
C GLN A 169 8.85 0.78 -8.53
N SER A 170 9.23 0.32 -9.72
CA SER A 170 10.27 -0.69 -9.90
C SER A 170 11.69 -0.17 -9.67
N GLY A 171 11.90 1.15 -9.56
CA GLY A 171 13.22 1.75 -9.41
C GLY A 171 14.14 1.40 -10.59
N PHE A 172 15.28 0.79 -10.28
CA PHE A 172 16.24 0.33 -11.30
C PHE A 172 15.90 -1.05 -11.91
N LEU A 173 14.86 -1.73 -11.40
CA LEU A 173 14.35 -2.94 -12.02
C LEU A 173 13.50 -2.58 -13.26
N PRO A 174 13.34 -3.51 -14.22
CA PRO A 174 12.45 -3.31 -15.37
C PRO A 174 11.04 -2.89 -14.93
N SER A 175 10.40 -2.04 -15.73
CA SER A 175 9.10 -1.43 -15.44
C SER A 175 7.96 -2.45 -15.22
N SER A 176 8.08 -3.65 -15.77
CA SER A 176 7.13 -4.75 -15.57
C SER A 176 6.95 -5.20 -14.11
N TYR A 177 7.89 -4.85 -13.24
CA TYR A 177 7.80 -5.18 -11.80
C TYR A 177 7.22 -4.07 -10.95
N ALA A 178 6.86 -2.92 -11.53
CA ALA A 178 6.21 -1.82 -10.81
C ALA A 178 4.81 -2.20 -10.33
N GLY A 179 4.38 -1.58 -9.23
CA GLY A 179 3.02 -1.71 -8.74
C GLY A 179 2.01 -1.02 -9.67
N VAL A 180 0.91 -1.69 -9.94
CA VAL A 180 -0.20 -1.17 -10.74
C VAL A 180 -1.27 -0.62 -9.82
N LEU A 181 -1.57 0.67 -9.97
CA LEU A 181 -2.57 1.36 -9.16
C LEU A 181 -3.98 0.99 -9.61
N PHE A 182 -4.74 0.35 -8.71
CA PHE A 182 -6.15 0.06 -8.89
C PHE A 182 -6.99 1.09 -8.14
N ARG A 183 -8.08 1.48 -8.76
CA ARG A 183 -9.08 2.40 -8.20
C ARG A 183 -10.25 1.60 -7.65
N SER A 184 -10.74 1.99 -6.49
CA SER A 184 -11.90 1.36 -5.87
C SER A 184 -13.25 1.80 -6.47
N LYS A 185 -13.24 2.75 -7.43
CA LYS A 185 -14.44 3.27 -8.10
C LYS A 185 -14.13 3.62 -9.55
N GLY A 186 -15.11 3.40 -10.42
CA GLY A 186 -15.00 3.63 -11.86
C GLY A 186 -14.15 2.57 -12.53
N GLU A 187 -13.42 2.90 -13.57
CA GLU A 187 -12.47 1.97 -14.16
C GLU A 187 -11.40 1.57 -13.15
N PRO A 188 -11.11 0.27 -12.96
CA PRO A 188 -10.11 -0.20 -12.00
C PRO A 188 -8.71 0.35 -12.29
N VAL A 189 -8.36 0.45 -13.54
CA VAL A 189 -7.14 1.08 -14.04
C VAL A 189 -7.54 2.15 -15.06
N LEU A 190 -6.88 3.30 -15.05
CA LEU A 190 -7.19 4.39 -15.99
C LEU A 190 -6.98 3.94 -17.44
N ASN A 191 -7.93 4.31 -18.31
CA ASN A 191 -7.91 4.01 -19.74
C ASN A 191 -7.82 2.51 -20.05
N LEU A 192 -8.42 1.68 -19.20
CA LEU A 192 -8.44 0.24 -19.40
C LEU A 192 -9.42 -0.15 -20.52
N SER A 193 -10.56 0.51 -20.58
CA SER A 193 -11.59 0.26 -21.61
C SER A 193 -11.15 0.77 -22.98
N ASN A 194 -11.55 0.09 -24.03
CA ASN A 194 -11.30 0.54 -25.38
C ASN A 194 -12.00 1.88 -25.67
N PRO A 195 -11.38 2.80 -26.41
CA PRO A 195 -12.05 3.99 -26.90
C PRO A 195 -13.28 3.63 -27.78
N ALA A 196 -14.25 4.52 -27.84
CA ALA A 196 -15.43 4.35 -28.67
C ALA A 196 -15.05 4.05 -30.13
N GLY A 197 -15.63 2.99 -30.69
CA GLY A 197 -15.37 2.54 -32.06
C GLY A 197 -14.19 1.58 -32.22
N LEU A 198 -13.43 1.29 -31.17
CA LEU A 198 -12.38 0.28 -31.18
C LEU A 198 -12.89 -1.03 -30.57
N THR A 199 -12.99 -2.08 -31.40
CA THR A 199 -13.42 -3.41 -30.92
C THR A 199 -12.26 -4.17 -30.30
N ASP A 200 -12.55 -5.17 -29.45
CA ASP A 200 -11.53 -6.03 -28.82
C ASP A 200 -10.66 -6.76 -29.86
N ASP A 201 -11.24 -7.16 -31.00
CA ASP A 201 -10.52 -7.80 -32.10
C ASP A 201 -9.50 -6.85 -32.76
N ILE A 202 -9.90 -5.60 -33.02
CA ILE A 202 -8.99 -4.59 -33.55
C ILE A 202 -7.89 -4.27 -32.53
N GLN A 203 -8.24 -4.13 -31.25
CA GLN A 203 -7.28 -3.91 -30.18
C GLN A 203 -6.28 -5.05 -30.06
N ALA A 204 -6.74 -6.31 -30.06
CA ALA A 204 -5.86 -7.49 -30.03
C ALA A 204 -4.88 -7.51 -31.19
N LYS A 205 -5.34 -7.26 -32.42
CA LYS A 205 -4.49 -7.19 -33.61
C LYS A 205 -3.50 -6.04 -33.54
N THR A 206 -3.90 -4.90 -33.01
CA THR A 206 -3.03 -3.73 -32.82
C THR A 206 -1.90 -4.05 -31.84
N ILE A 207 -2.22 -4.65 -30.68
CA ILE A 207 -1.23 -5.06 -29.69
C ILE A 207 -0.28 -6.12 -30.24
N ALA A 208 -0.80 -7.08 -30.99
CA ALA A 208 0.02 -8.08 -31.65
C ALA A 208 1.03 -7.44 -32.64
N ALA A 209 0.58 -6.51 -33.47
CA ALA A 209 1.44 -5.80 -34.44
C ALA A 209 2.51 -4.95 -33.71
N ILE A 210 2.14 -4.22 -32.64
CA ILE A 210 3.10 -3.48 -31.80
C ILE A 210 4.10 -4.45 -31.16
N GLY A 211 3.64 -5.61 -30.72
CA GLY A 211 4.49 -6.66 -30.18
C GLY A 211 5.52 -7.18 -31.20
N ASP A 212 5.11 -7.37 -32.45
CA ASP A 212 6.00 -7.80 -33.53
C ASP A 212 7.07 -6.74 -33.83
N LEU A 213 6.69 -5.48 -33.97
CA LEU A 213 7.61 -4.36 -34.15
C LEU A 213 8.63 -4.22 -33.01
N ASN A 214 8.14 -4.34 -31.78
CA ASN A 214 9.01 -4.28 -30.61
C ASN A 214 9.96 -5.49 -30.54
N ARG A 215 9.56 -6.68 -30.99
CA ARG A 215 10.45 -7.85 -31.05
C ARG A 215 11.57 -7.66 -32.09
N GLU A 216 11.26 -7.16 -33.27
CA GLU A 216 12.27 -6.82 -34.29
C GLU A 216 13.28 -5.80 -33.74
N ARG A 217 12.77 -4.79 -33.01
CA ARG A 217 13.63 -3.80 -32.36
C ARG A 217 14.50 -4.43 -31.26
N PHE A 218 13.94 -5.35 -30.46
CA PHE A 218 14.66 -6.06 -29.41
C PHE A 218 15.80 -6.90 -30.01
N ASP A 219 15.54 -7.60 -31.10
CA ASP A 219 16.56 -8.44 -31.79
C ASP A 219 17.72 -7.59 -32.31
N THR A 220 17.47 -6.31 -32.60
CA THR A 220 18.48 -5.36 -33.07
C THR A 220 19.26 -4.70 -31.95
N ILE A 221 18.57 -4.27 -30.87
CA ILE A 221 19.14 -3.42 -29.81
C ILE A 221 19.51 -4.24 -28.56
N GLY A 222 18.72 -5.30 -28.22
CA GLY A 222 18.95 -6.16 -27.07
C GLY A 222 18.53 -5.54 -25.70
N ASP A 223 17.82 -4.39 -25.69
CA ASP A 223 17.41 -3.72 -24.48
C ASP A 223 16.27 -4.49 -23.77
N PRO A 224 16.47 -4.99 -22.51
CA PRO A 224 15.45 -5.72 -21.77
C PRO A 224 14.15 -4.93 -21.52
N GLU A 225 14.20 -3.58 -21.51
CA GLU A 225 13.02 -2.74 -21.32
C GLU A 225 12.01 -2.87 -22.47
N ILE A 226 12.47 -3.23 -23.67
CA ILE A 226 11.59 -3.54 -24.80
C ILE A 226 10.71 -4.76 -24.48
N GLN A 227 11.26 -5.81 -23.86
CA GLN A 227 10.50 -6.98 -23.45
C GLN A 227 9.49 -6.64 -22.35
N SER A 228 9.89 -5.79 -21.39
CA SER A 228 9.00 -5.29 -20.33
C SER A 228 7.82 -4.53 -20.92
N ARG A 229 8.04 -3.72 -21.95
CA ARG A 229 7.00 -2.97 -22.66
C ARG A 229 6.02 -3.90 -23.39
N ILE A 230 6.52 -4.93 -24.09
CA ILE A 230 5.67 -5.95 -24.72
C ILE A 230 4.77 -6.61 -23.65
N ALA A 231 5.37 -7.08 -22.57
CA ALA A 231 4.66 -7.74 -21.48
C ALA A 231 3.60 -6.82 -20.84
N ALA A 232 3.90 -5.51 -20.70
CA ALA A 232 2.97 -4.53 -20.15
C ALA A 232 1.75 -4.31 -21.05
N TYR A 233 1.93 -4.20 -22.37
CA TYR A 233 0.80 -4.08 -23.31
C TYR A 233 -0.08 -5.33 -23.33
N GLU A 234 0.53 -6.51 -23.35
CA GLU A 234 -0.19 -7.79 -23.32
C GLU A 234 -0.98 -7.95 -22.00
N LEU A 235 -0.37 -7.57 -20.86
CA LEU A 235 -1.05 -7.60 -19.57
C LEU A 235 -2.21 -6.62 -19.53
N ALA A 236 -2.02 -5.37 -19.98
CA ALA A 236 -3.08 -4.36 -20.02
C ALA A 236 -4.29 -4.84 -20.82
N PHE A 237 -4.07 -5.50 -21.94
CA PHE A 237 -5.16 -6.09 -22.74
C PHE A 237 -5.92 -7.20 -21.98
N ARG A 238 -5.19 -8.12 -21.33
CA ARG A 238 -5.83 -9.20 -20.55
C ARG A 238 -6.58 -8.66 -19.34
N MET A 239 -6.11 -7.56 -18.77
CA MET A 239 -6.76 -6.88 -17.63
C MET A 239 -8.11 -6.29 -17.99
N GLN A 240 -8.39 -5.96 -19.27
CA GLN A 240 -9.68 -5.41 -19.70
C GLN A 240 -10.85 -6.30 -19.31
N ALA A 241 -10.68 -7.61 -19.36
CA ALA A 241 -11.70 -8.57 -18.95
C ALA A 241 -11.67 -8.87 -17.44
N ALA A 242 -10.48 -9.02 -16.85
CA ALA A 242 -10.33 -9.52 -15.48
C ALA A 242 -10.47 -8.43 -14.39
N ALA A 243 -10.00 -7.22 -14.65
CA ALA A 243 -9.98 -6.18 -13.63
C ALA A 243 -11.38 -5.63 -13.25
N PRO A 244 -12.36 -5.48 -14.17
CA PRO A 244 -13.74 -5.11 -13.80
C PRO A 244 -14.40 -6.12 -12.86
N GLU A 245 -14.21 -7.41 -13.10
CA GLU A 245 -14.75 -8.47 -12.24
C GLU A 245 -14.15 -8.41 -10.83
N LEU A 246 -12.86 -8.09 -10.71
CA LEU A 246 -12.20 -7.99 -9.43
C LEU A 246 -12.79 -6.88 -8.54
N ILE A 247 -13.12 -5.73 -9.10
CA ILE A 247 -13.67 -4.59 -8.34
C ILE A 247 -15.18 -4.65 -8.12
N ASP A 248 -15.88 -5.55 -8.79
CA ASP A 248 -17.31 -5.75 -8.59
C ASP A 248 -17.58 -6.47 -7.27
N VAL A 249 -18.04 -5.71 -6.27
CA VAL A 249 -18.40 -6.22 -4.94
C VAL A 249 -19.88 -6.51 -4.81
N SER A 250 -20.66 -6.48 -5.89
CA SER A 250 -22.12 -6.71 -5.86
C SER A 250 -22.50 -8.12 -5.41
N GLY A 251 -21.61 -9.09 -5.62
CA GLY A 251 -21.77 -10.48 -5.16
C GLY A 251 -21.42 -10.73 -3.70
N GLU A 252 -20.91 -9.74 -2.97
CA GLU A 252 -20.55 -9.90 -1.55
C GLU A 252 -21.81 -9.89 -0.66
N THR A 253 -21.79 -10.70 0.40
CA THR A 253 -22.89 -10.71 1.38
C THR A 253 -22.93 -9.41 2.19
N GLN A 254 -24.12 -9.02 2.65
CA GLN A 254 -24.26 -7.85 3.52
C GLN A 254 -23.40 -7.97 4.79
N ALA A 255 -23.31 -9.16 5.38
CA ALA A 255 -22.46 -9.43 6.53
C ALA A 255 -20.97 -9.14 6.24
N THR A 256 -20.49 -9.50 5.05
CA THR A 256 -19.13 -9.17 4.61
C THR A 256 -18.95 -7.66 4.45
N LEU A 257 -19.87 -6.99 3.75
CA LEU A 257 -19.81 -5.55 3.56
C LEU A 257 -19.80 -4.80 4.90
N ASP A 258 -20.64 -5.23 5.85
CA ASP A 258 -20.71 -4.65 7.20
C ASP A 258 -19.43 -4.89 8.01
N ALA A 259 -18.83 -6.08 7.91
CA ALA A 259 -17.58 -6.42 8.60
C ALA A 259 -16.43 -5.53 8.13
N TYR A 260 -16.32 -5.25 6.83
CA TYR A 260 -15.34 -4.33 6.28
C TYR A 260 -15.72 -2.86 6.47
N GLY A 261 -16.97 -2.54 6.78
CA GLY A 261 -17.49 -1.19 6.92
C GLY A 261 -17.76 -0.49 5.58
N VAL A 262 -17.95 -1.26 4.51
CA VAL A 262 -18.31 -0.72 3.19
C VAL A 262 -19.71 -0.10 3.26
N GLY A 263 -19.86 1.13 2.78
CA GLY A 263 -21.12 1.87 2.82
C GLY A 263 -21.46 2.55 4.15
N ARG A 264 -20.68 2.36 5.21
CA ARG A 264 -20.90 3.08 6.47
C ARG A 264 -20.72 4.58 6.28
N GLN A 265 -21.71 5.33 6.75
CA GLN A 265 -21.60 6.79 6.81
C GLN A 265 -20.75 7.19 8.02
N GLN A 266 -19.76 8.03 7.81
CA GLN A 266 -19.05 8.66 8.94
C GLN A 266 -19.99 9.61 9.67
N ILE A 267 -20.13 9.43 10.99
CA ILE A 267 -20.78 10.40 11.83
C ILE A 267 -19.87 11.62 11.89
N LYS A 268 -20.33 12.75 11.31
CA LYS A 268 -19.65 14.05 11.46
C LYS A 268 -19.70 14.46 12.93
N LYS A 269 -18.72 14.05 13.73
CA LYS A 269 -18.51 14.72 15.03
C LYS A 269 -17.83 16.05 14.74
N GLY A 270 -18.57 17.13 15.01
CA GLY A 270 -18.03 18.48 14.99
C GLY A 270 -16.88 18.61 15.98
N GLY A 271 -15.66 18.50 15.50
CA GLY A 271 -14.43 18.72 16.24
C GLY A 271 -13.75 19.97 15.71
N ARG A 272 -13.46 20.93 16.58
CA ARG A 272 -12.55 22.05 16.35
C ARG A 272 -11.13 21.48 16.20
N GLY A 273 -10.78 21.05 15.03
CA GLY A 273 -9.42 20.66 14.69
C GLY A 273 -9.23 20.94 13.21
N GLY A 274 -8.29 21.81 12.87
CA GLY A 274 -7.97 22.24 11.50
C GLY A 274 -7.31 21.16 10.64
N GLY A 275 -7.74 19.91 10.76
CA GLY A 275 -7.49 18.87 9.80
C GLY A 275 -8.58 18.94 8.74
N SER A 276 -8.21 19.02 7.47
CA SER A 276 -9.09 18.95 6.31
C SER A 276 -10.14 17.86 6.56
N GLY A 277 -11.42 18.29 6.71
CA GLY A 277 -12.53 17.45 7.10
C GLY A 277 -12.48 16.12 6.36
N GLY A 278 -12.44 15.02 7.11
CA GLY A 278 -12.34 13.69 6.54
C GLY A 278 -13.48 13.52 5.54
N ASP A 279 -13.11 13.47 4.26
CA ASP A 279 -14.06 13.22 3.19
C ASP A 279 -14.73 11.88 3.51
N VAL A 280 -16.05 11.83 3.59
CA VAL A 280 -16.85 10.60 3.78
C VAL A 280 -16.41 9.51 2.79
N ASN A 281 -15.89 9.92 1.64
CA ASN A 281 -15.32 9.04 0.63
C ASN A 281 -14.03 8.32 1.07
N VAL A 282 -13.22 8.90 1.97
CA VAL A 282 -11.93 8.30 2.37
C VAL A 282 -12.14 7.02 3.17
N PHE A 283 -13.02 7.05 4.17
CA PHE A 283 -13.32 5.86 4.97
C PHE A 283 -13.90 4.73 4.11
N ASN A 284 -14.90 5.04 3.28
CA ASN A 284 -15.51 4.05 2.40
C ASN A 284 -14.53 3.52 1.35
N SER A 285 -13.65 4.38 0.84
CA SER A 285 -12.56 3.96 -0.07
C SER A 285 -11.59 3.01 0.62
N PHE A 286 -11.19 3.28 1.86
CA PHE A 286 -10.31 2.40 2.63
C PHE A 286 -10.98 1.05 2.92
N ALA A 287 -12.23 1.05 3.38
CA ALA A 287 -13.02 -0.15 3.64
C ALA A 287 -13.15 -1.02 2.37
N THR A 288 -13.48 -0.40 1.24
CA THR A 288 -13.57 -1.08 -0.05
C THR A 288 -12.20 -1.64 -0.47
N ASN A 289 -11.12 -0.88 -0.31
CA ASN A 289 -9.78 -1.35 -0.63
C ASN A 289 -9.35 -2.56 0.22
N CYS A 290 -9.71 -2.59 1.52
CA CYS A 290 -9.47 -3.76 2.37
C CYS A 290 -10.21 -5.00 1.87
N LEU A 291 -11.46 -4.83 1.42
CA LEU A 291 -12.25 -5.91 0.83
C LEU A 291 -11.65 -6.40 -0.48
N LEU A 292 -11.24 -5.48 -1.37
CA LEU A 292 -10.61 -5.82 -2.64
C LEU A 292 -9.25 -6.52 -2.45
N ALA A 293 -8.48 -6.13 -1.44
CA ALA A 293 -7.20 -6.76 -1.14
C ALA A 293 -7.35 -8.23 -0.69
N ARG A 294 -8.50 -8.60 -0.13
CA ARG A 294 -8.83 -9.99 0.22
C ARG A 294 -9.17 -10.83 -1.02
N ARG A 295 -9.83 -10.25 -2.01
CA ARG A 295 -10.25 -10.93 -3.26
C ARG A 295 -9.08 -11.23 -4.18
#